data_9252c24c4d68c33e8c2d8e96f6566aea
#
_entry.id   9252c24c4d68c33e8c2d8e96f6566aea
#
_cell.length_a   1.000
_cell.length_b   1.000
_cell.length_c   1.000
_cell.angle_alpha   90.00
_cell.angle_beta   90.00
_cell.angle_gamma   90.00
#
_symmetry.space_group_name_H-M   'P 1'
#
loop_
_entity.id
_entity.type
_entity.pdbx_description
1 polymer ?
#
loop_
_entity_poly.entity_id
_entity_poly.type
_entity_poly.pdbx_seq_one_letter_code
_entity_poly.pdbx_strand_id
1 'polypeptide(L)'
;MNRTIVFFLLTFFGIASSQAQLSEIQTEKIDSLFIDWTKSNHPGGAIGIMQNGEVIYSKAFGLASLEYQVPNTTETIFNIGSVSKQFTAMGIVLLHERGLLSIDDDIHKYLPDMPDFGHTITIRHMLHHTSGMRSLHAMLGLAGWRDDDSRTNEDLYRFMLKQKDLNFMPGDEYLYCNTGYMLMVNIIENVTKEKFPKWMKTNVFEPLGMSNTYVEDRYDRIVPNNATSYYSTGEGFFRAVEYWGYVGSGNVHSTTADLLIWLQNFSTPSTNWSSAFEMLKTTDELNDGSENNYAFGVSLDEFKGYIKKYSMVEQ
;
A
#
# COMPACT_ATOMS: atom_id res chain seq x y z
N MET A 1 18.02 19.56 73.89
CA MET A 1 17.36 19.79 72.63
C MET A 1 17.70 18.63 71.69
N ASN A 2 16.86 17.57 71.65
CA ASN A 2 17.08 16.41 70.78
C ASN A 2 16.35 16.66 69.46
N ARG A 3 17.12 16.66 68.37
CA ARG A 3 16.56 16.70 67.01
C ARG A 3 16.42 15.28 66.49
N THR A 4 15.17 14.77 66.35
CA THR A 4 14.82 13.51 65.70
C THR A 4 14.83 13.77 64.18
N ILE A 5 15.73 13.08 63.48
CA ILE A 5 15.75 13.07 62.01
C ILE A 5 14.88 11.92 61.54
N VAL A 6 13.78 12.18 60.88
CA VAL A 6 12.90 11.18 60.25
C VAL A 6 13.39 10.99 58.82
N PHE A 7 13.88 9.79 58.51
CA PHE A 7 14.21 9.39 57.12
C PHE A 7 12.93 8.86 56.44
N PHE A 8 12.49 9.55 55.39
CA PHE A 8 11.47 9.07 54.48
C PHE A 8 12.12 8.14 53.45
N LEU A 9 11.85 6.83 53.52
CA LEU A 9 12.24 5.87 52.50
C LEU A 9 11.18 5.92 51.38
N LEU A 10 11.49 6.59 50.27
CA LEU A 10 10.72 6.54 49.04
C LEU A 10 11.01 5.20 48.31
N THR A 11 10.12 4.20 48.47
CA THR A 11 10.15 2.99 47.66
C THR A 11 9.60 3.33 46.26
N PHE A 12 10.49 3.41 45.30
CA PHE A 12 10.12 3.42 43.87
C PHE A 12 9.63 2.01 43.51
N PHE A 13 8.31 1.84 43.40
CA PHE A 13 7.73 0.71 42.71
C PHE A 13 7.91 0.97 41.19
N GLY A 14 8.98 0.40 40.62
CA GLY A 14 9.12 0.30 39.18
C GLY A 14 7.99 -0.58 38.64
N ILE A 15 7.05 0.02 37.94
CA ILE A 15 6.10 -0.75 37.11
C ILE A 15 6.94 -1.34 35.98
N ALA A 16 7.34 -2.61 36.12
CA ALA A 16 7.88 -3.36 35.01
C ALA A 16 6.72 -3.53 34.00
N SER A 17 6.72 -2.73 32.92
CA SER A 17 5.91 -3.02 31.77
C SER A 17 6.38 -4.37 31.22
N SER A 18 5.54 -5.40 31.38
CA SER A 18 5.74 -6.68 30.72
C SER A 18 5.66 -6.42 29.22
N GLN A 19 6.80 -6.36 28.54
CA GLN A 19 6.83 -6.39 27.09
C GLN A 19 6.16 -7.69 26.66
N ALA A 20 5.16 -7.58 25.77
CA ALA A 20 4.49 -8.73 25.20
C ALA A 20 5.46 -9.42 24.21
N GLN A 21 6.34 -10.27 24.75
CA GLN A 21 7.26 -11.06 23.95
C GLN A 21 6.60 -12.39 23.60
N LEU A 22 6.73 -12.83 22.35
CA LEU A 22 6.29 -14.17 21.93
C LEU A 22 7.05 -15.25 22.74
N SER A 23 6.33 -16.30 23.13
CA SER A 23 6.99 -17.49 23.67
C SER A 23 7.80 -18.19 22.57
N GLU A 24 8.79 -18.99 22.99
CA GLU A 24 9.60 -19.80 22.06
C GLU A 24 8.72 -20.65 21.12
N ILE A 25 7.71 -21.33 21.71
CA ILE A 25 6.74 -22.14 20.93
C ILE A 25 5.97 -21.34 19.89
N GLN A 26 5.60 -20.09 20.20
CA GLN A 26 4.91 -19.22 19.23
C GLN A 26 5.87 -18.79 18.11
N THR A 27 7.11 -18.44 18.46
CA THR A 27 8.16 -18.10 17.49
C THR A 27 8.44 -19.27 16.55
N GLU A 28 8.62 -20.49 17.07
CA GLU A 28 8.82 -21.69 16.26
C GLU A 28 7.64 -21.98 15.33
N LYS A 29 6.40 -21.76 15.79
CA LYS A 29 5.22 -21.91 14.95
C LYS A 29 5.20 -20.91 13.80
N ILE A 30 5.56 -19.65 14.05
CA ILE A 30 5.67 -18.63 13.01
C ILE A 30 6.76 -19.03 12.01
N ASP A 31 7.95 -19.39 12.51
CA ASP A 31 9.07 -19.81 11.66
C ASP A 31 8.71 -20.99 10.75
N SER A 32 7.93 -21.95 11.29
CA SER A 32 7.50 -23.11 10.53
C SER A 32 6.60 -22.82 9.33
N LEU A 33 5.88 -21.69 9.33
CA LEU A 33 5.06 -21.27 8.21
C LEU A 33 5.92 -20.85 6.99
N PHE A 34 7.16 -20.45 7.25
CA PHE A 34 8.11 -19.96 6.23
C PHE A 34 9.28 -20.94 6.00
N ILE A 35 9.12 -22.20 6.40
CA ILE A 35 10.18 -23.22 6.32
C ILE A 35 10.69 -23.40 4.89
N ASP A 36 9.82 -23.26 3.87
CA ASP A 36 10.20 -23.40 2.48
C ASP A 36 11.17 -22.29 2.03
N TRP A 37 11.08 -21.11 2.61
CA TRP A 37 12.01 -20.01 2.33
C TRP A 37 13.41 -20.23 2.92
N THR A 38 13.56 -21.19 3.81
CA THR A 38 14.88 -21.56 4.38
C THR A 38 15.67 -22.54 3.51
N LYS A 39 15.03 -23.07 2.45
CA LYS A 39 15.71 -23.99 1.52
C LYS A 39 16.83 -23.28 0.76
N SER A 40 17.83 -24.05 0.38
CA SER A 40 18.94 -23.56 -0.45
C SER A 40 18.40 -22.98 -1.77
N ASN A 41 18.96 -21.84 -2.19
CA ASN A 41 18.58 -21.13 -3.43
C ASN A 41 17.09 -20.80 -3.55
N HIS A 42 16.45 -20.47 -2.44
CA HIS A 42 15.03 -20.07 -2.41
C HIS A 42 14.92 -18.55 -2.20
N PRO A 43 14.12 -17.84 -3.01
CA PRO A 43 13.78 -16.46 -2.68
C PRO A 43 12.91 -16.47 -1.41
N GLY A 44 12.82 -15.33 -0.76
CA GLY A 44 12.05 -15.25 0.48
C GLY A 44 11.51 -13.87 0.73
N GLY A 45 11.45 -13.48 1.99
CA GLY A 45 10.89 -12.18 2.39
C GLY A 45 11.20 -11.85 3.84
N ALA A 46 10.55 -10.79 4.34
CA ALA A 46 10.63 -10.37 5.73
C ALA A 46 9.24 -10.33 6.37
N ILE A 47 9.17 -10.72 7.63
CA ILE A 47 7.94 -10.82 8.43
C ILE A 47 8.07 -9.89 9.63
N GLY A 48 7.04 -9.08 9.86
CA GLY A 48 6.90 -8.27 11.07
C GLY A 48 5.54 -8.50 11.73
N ILE A 49 5.51 -8.63 13.04
CA ILE A 49 4.28 -8.70 13.84
C ILE A 49 4.34 -7.62 14.89
N MET A 50 3.28 -6.84 14.98
CA MET A 50 3.08 -5.83 16.00
C MET A 50 1.88 -6.19 16.88
N GLN A 51 2.00 -5.96 18.16
CA GLN A 51 0.91 -6.09 19.13
C GLN A 51 0.96 -4.89 20.08
N ASN A 52 -0.18 -4.20 20.23
CA ASN A 52 -0.31 -3.05 21.13
C ASN A 52 0.73 -1.93 20.88
N GLY A 53 1.12 -1.73 19.62
CA GLY A 53 2.11 -0.72 19.24
C GLY A 53 3.57 -1.15 19.39
N GLU A 54 3.83 -2.37 19.84
CA GLU A 54 5.18 -2.92 19.98
C GLU A 54 5.44 -4.02 18.95
N VAL A 55 6.62 -4.00 18.33
CA VAL A 55 7.06 -5.07 17.43
C VAL A 55 7.49 -6.28 18.26
N ILE A 56 6.69 -7.35 18.20
CA ILE A 56 6.92 -8.58 18.98
C ILE A 56 7.63 -9.66 18.17
N TYR A 57 7.73 -9.51 16.84
CA TYR A 57 8.44 -10.40 15.95
C TYR A 57 8.92 -9.63 14.71
N SER A 58 10.19 -9.83 14.33
CA SER A 58 10.77 -9.30 13.09
C SER A 58 11.86 -10.23 12.61
N LYS A 59 11.67 -10.86 11.45
CA LYS A 59 12.60 -11.84 10.91
C LYS A 59 12.54 -11.88 9.38
N ALA A 60 13.68 -12.17 8.77
CA ALA A 60 13.79 -12.35 7.33
C ALA A 60 14.25 -13.79 7.01
N PHE A 61 13.85 -14.27 5.84
CA PHE A 61 14.10 -15.63 5.36
C PHE A 61 14.48 -15.58 3.88
N GLY A 62 15.23 -16.59 3.42
CA GLY A 62 15.58 -16.76 2.02
C GLY A 62 16.46 -15.66 1.47
N LEU A 63 16.52 -15.58 0.14
CA LEU A 63 17.43 -14.69 -0.57
C LEU A 63 16.68 -13.51 -1.19
N ALA A 64 17.27 -12.31 -1.08
CA ALA A 64 16.87 -11.11 -1.78
C ALA A 64 17.37 -11.12 -3.24
N SER A 65 18.47 -11.83 -3.51
CA SER A 65 18.97 -12.07 -4.85
C SER A 65 19.49 -13.48 -4.96
N LEU A 66 18.91 -14.26 -5.86
CA LEU A 66 19.36 -15.61 -6.18
C LEU A 66 20.67 -15.59 -6.97
N GLU A 67 20.84 -14.62 -7.86
CA GLU A 67 22.03 -14.50 -8.71
C GLU A 67 23.29 -14.22 -7.90
N TYR A 68 23.16 -13.39 -6.87
CA TYR A 68 24.29 -12.96 -6.03
C TYR A 68 24.31 -13.62 -4.66
N GLN A 69 23.36 -14.54 -4.37
CA GLN A 69 23.24 -15.24 -3.10
C GLN A 69 23.16 -14.28 -1.89
N VAL A 70 22.48 -13.15 -2.09
CA VAL A 70 22.30 -12.13 -1.05
C VAL A 70 21.11 -12.53 -0.17
N PRO A 71 21.29 -12.73 1.13
CA PRO A 71 20.19 -13.05 2.03
C PRO A 71 19.25 -11.85 2.22
N ASN A 72 17.96 -12.13 2.46
CA ASN A 72 17.05 -11.13 2.98
C ASN A 72 17.43 -10.73 4.41
N THR A 73 17.20 -9.48 4.72
CA THR A 73 17.29 -8.92 6.07
C THR A 73 15.98 -8.17 6.40
N THR A 74 15.81 -7.75 7.64
CA THR A 74 14.68 -6.90 8.03
C THR A 74 14.72 -5.50 7.40
N GLU A 75 15.88 -5.13 6.84
CA GLU A 75 16.12 -3.88 6.11
C GLU A 75 15.94 -4.04 4.58
N THR A 76 15.64 -5.26 4.11
CA THR A 76 15.40 -5.49 2.68
C THR A 76 14.15 -4.73 2.25
N ILE A 77 14.27 -4.04 1.13
CA ILE A 77 13.21 -3.26 0.52
C ILE A 77 12.50 -4.13 -0.53
N PHE A 78 11.19 -4.16 -0.49
CA PHE A 78 10.36 -4.94 -1.41
C PHE A 78 9.39 -4.03 -2.17
N ASN A 79 9.13 -4.34 -3.43
CA ASN A 79 7.94 -3.82 -4.10
C ASN A 79 6.72 -4.42 -3.40
N ILE A 80 5.82 -3.57 -2.92
CA ILE A 80 4.64 -3.99 -2.15
C ILE A 80 3.39 -4.14 -3.01
N GLY A 81 3.56 -4.21 -4.33
CA GLY A 81 2.47 -4.45 -5.28
C GLY A 81 1.27 -3.53 -5.05
N SER A 82 0.08 -4.10 -5.04
CA SER A 82 -1.18 -3.36 -4.88
C SER A 82 -1.42 -2.76 -3.50
N VAL A 83 -0.65 -3.13 -2.48
CA VAL A 83 -0.63 -2.42 -1.19
C VAL A 83 -0.32 -0.92 -1.39
N SER A 84 0.37 -0.57 -2.48
CA SER A 84 0.63 0.80 -2.92
C SER A 84 -0.62 1.68 -3.06
N LYS A 85 -1.78 1.07 -3.33
CA LYS A 85 -3.04 1.80 -3.53
C LYS A 85 -3.47 2.59 -2.31
N GLN A 86 -3.20 2.08 -1.12
CA GLN A 86 -3.50 2.77 0.13
C GLN A 86 -2.78 4.10 0.24
N PHE A 87 -1.53 4.15 -0.22
CA PHE A 87 -0.72 5.37 -0.21
C PHE A 87 -1.23 6.38 -1.24
N THR A 88 -1.64 5.93 -2.42
CA THR A 88 -2.27 6.79 -3.41
C THR A 88 -3.60 7.34 -2.90
N ALA A 89 -4.42 6.50 -2.28
CA ALA A 89 -5.66 6.91 -1.64
C ALA A 89 -5.40 7.94 -0.51
N MET A 90 -4.38 7.72 0.33
CA MET A 90 -3.97 8.70 1.35
C MET A 90 -3.61 10.05 0.70
N GLY A 91 -2.94 10.05 -0.44
CA GLY A 91 -2.65 11.27 -1.18
C GLY A 91 -3.93 12.04 -1.55
N ILE A 92 -4.93 11.35 -2.07
CA ILE A 92 -6.24 11.94 -2.38
C ILE A 92 -6.97 12.43 -1.12
N VAL A 93 -6.96 11.63 -0.04
CA VAL A 93 -7.58 11.99 1.25
C VAL A 93 -6.98 13.27 1.81
N LEU A 94 -5.66 13.39 1.83
CA LEU A 94 -4.99 14.60 2.32
C LEU A 94 -5.32 15.85 1.50
N LEU A 95 -5.48 15.71 0.18
CA LEU A 95 -5.90 16.82 -0.68
C LEU A 95 -7.37 17.19 -0.45
N HIS A 96 -8.22 16.19 -0.19
CA HIS A 96 -9.62 16.40 0.17
C HIS A 96 -9.74 17.14 1.52
N GLU A 97 -9.04 16.70 2.56
CA GLU A 97 -9.03 17.36 3.87
C GLU A 97 -8.50 18.81 3.81
N ARG A 98 -7.56 19.08 2.91
CA ARG A 98 -7.05 20.44 2.67
C ARG A 98 -7.97 21.31 1.80
N GLY A 99 -9.11 20.78 1.34
CA GLY A 99 -10.06 21.48 0.48
C GLY A 99 -9.53 21.78 -0.93
N LEU A 100 -8.49 21.08 -1.39
CA LEU A 100 -7.88 21.26 -2.71
C LEU A 100 -8.61 20.47 -3.79
N LEU A 101 -9.35 19.42 -3.39
CA LEU A 101 -10.26 18.65 -4.22
C LEU A 101 -11.41 18.12 -3.35
N SER A 102 -12.49 17.63 -4.01
CA SER A 102 -13.47 16.75 -3.35
C SER A 102 -13.40 15.36 -3.98
N ILE A 103 -13.52 14.31 -3.17
CA ILE A 103 -13.62 12.94 -3.70
C ILE A 103 -14.90 12.75 -4.54
N ASP A 104 -15.89 13.61 -4.38
CA ASP A 104 -17.14 13.60 -5.15
C ASP A 104 -17.08 14.47 -6.42
N ASP A 105 -15.94 15.12 -6.68
CA ASP A 105 -15.75 15.87 -7.92
C ASP A 105 -15.67 14.91 -9.12
N ASP A 106 -16.24 15.36 -10.25
CA ASP A 106 -16.02 14.75 -11.56
C ASP A 106 -14.53 14.82 -11.93
N ILE A 107 -13.98 13.69 -12.39
CA ILE A 107 -12.57 13.59 -12.78
C ILE A 107 -12.18 14.59 -13.87
N HIS A 108 -13.11 15.00 -14.76
CA HIS A 108 -12.86 15.99 -15.81
C HIS A 108 -12.43 17.36 -15.26
N LYS A 109 -12.79 17.68 -14.01
CA LYS A 109 -12.30 18.90 -13.34
C LYS A 109 -10.78 18.93 -13.24
N TYR A 110 -10.15 17.78 -13.14
CA TYR A 110 -8.70 17.62 -12.96
C TYR A 110 -8.00 17.03 -14.19
N LEU A 111 -8.74 16.30 -15.00
CA LEU A 111 -8.30 15.60 -16.21
C LEU A 111 -9.20 15.97 -17.38
N PRO A 112 -9.12 17.24 -17.86
CA PRO A 112 -10.09 17.77 -18.84
C PRO A 112 -10.02 17.08 -20.20
N ASP A 113 -8.92 16.42 -20.52
CA ASP A 113 -8.73 15.70 -21.78
C ASP A 113 -9.33 14.30 -21.79
N MET A 114 -9.80 13.80 -20.62
CA MET A 114 -10.44 12.48 -20.57
C MET A 114 -11.68 12.43 -21.45
N PRO A 115 -11.93 11.27 -22.13
CA PRO A 115 -13.13 11.13 -22.94
C PRO A 115 -14.41 11.32 -22.13
N ASP A 116 -15.39 11.96 -22.72
CA ASP A 116 -16.74 11.99 -22.18
C ASP A 116 -17.42 10.64 -22.47
N PHE A 117 -17.66 9.86 -21.43
CA PHE A 117 -18.36 8.59 -21.51
C PHE A 117 -19.89 8.72 -21.36
N GLY A 118 -20.42 9.96 -21.33
CA GLY A 118 -21.84 10.23 -21.11
C GLY A 118 -22.29 10.07 -19.65
N HIS A 119 -21.37 9.83 -18.73
CA HIS A 119 -21.63 9.63 -17.30
C HIS A 119 -20.57 10.31 -16.45
N THR A 120 -20.98 10.88 -15.32
CA THR A 120 -20.05 11.44 -14.33
C THR A 120 -19.26 10.34 -13.65
N ILE A 121 -17.94 10.38 -13.78
CA ILE A 121 -17.02 9.53 -13.03
C ILE A 121 -16.40 10.40 -11.94
N THR A 122 -16.60 10.02 -10.67
CA THR A 122 -16.02 10.73 -9.54
C THR A 122 -14.71 10.08 -9.07
N ILE A 123 -13.91 10.84 -8.31
CA ILE A 123 -12.73 10.27 -7.63
C ILE A 123 -13.16 9.15 -6.67
N ARG A 124 -14.32 9.28 -6.01
CA ARG A 124 -14.92 8.23 -5.17
C ARG A 124 -15.10 6.91 -5.93
N HIS A 125 -15.67 6.97 -7.14
CA HIS A 125 -15.81 5.77 -7.98
C HIS A 125 -14.47 5.09 -8.28
N MET A 126 -13.39 5.86 -8.46
CA MET A 126 -12.05 5.30 -8.67
C MET A 126 -11.48 4.65 -7.40
N LEU A 127 -11.66 5.30 -6.24
CA LEU A 127 -11.21 4.78 -4.95
C LEU A 127 -11.85 3.44 -4.61
N HIS A 128 -13.15 3.28 -4.89
CA HIS A 128 -13.95 2.09 -4.59
C HIS A 128 -13.99 1.04 -5.71
N HIS A 129 -13.28 1.26 -6.83
CA HIS A 129 -13.32 0.39 -8.00
C HIS A 129 -14.72 0.22 -8.64
N THR A 130 -15.53 1.28 -8.60
CA THR A 130 -16.89 1.32 -9.16
C THR A 130 -17.01 2.27 -10.36
N SER A 131 -15.89 2.67 -10.96
CA SER A 131 -15.86 3.67 -12.05
C SER A 131 -16.31 3.13 -13.42
N GLY A 132 -16.40 1.82 -13.60
CA GLY A 132 -16.66 1.20 -14.91
C GLY A 132 -15.51 1.32 -15.92
N MET A 133 -14.42 2.01 -15.58
CA MET A 133 -13.28 2.15 -16.49
C MET A 133 -12.64 0.81 -16.82
N ARG A 134 -12.16 0.66 -18.07
CA ARG A 134 -11.46 -0.55 -18.51
C ARG A 134 -10.09 -0.66 -17.86
N SER A 135 -9.70 -1.90 -17.52
CA SER A 135 -8.37 -2.20 -16.99
C SER A 135 -7.31 -1.94 -18.06
N LEU A 136 -6.37 -1.05 -17.76
CA LEU A 136 -5.25 -0.73 -18.65
C LEU A 136 -4.36 -1.94 -18.93
N HIS A 137 -4.13 -2.80 -17.96
CA HIS A 137 -3.34 -4.01 -18.17
C HIS A 137 -3.97 -4.94 -19.21
N ALA A 138 -5.30 -5.17 -19.10
CA ALA A 138 -6.03 -5.96 -20.08
C ALA A 138 -5.96 -5.32 -21.48
N MET A 139 -6.10 -4.01 -21.58
CA MET A 139 -6.04 -3.29 -22.85
C MET A 139 -4.65 -3.32 -23.48
N LEU A 140 -3.59 -3.16 -22.67
CA LEU A 140 -2.22 -3.26 -23.15
C LEU A 140 -1.93 -4.68 -23.67
N GLY A 141 -2.36 -5.72 -22.94
CA GLY A 141 -2.24 -7.10 -23.38
C GLY A 141 -2.96 -7.35 -24.73
N LEU A 142 -4.19 -6.85 -24.88
CA LEU A 142 -4.93 -6.91 -26.14
C LEU A 142 -4.26 -6.12 -27.27
N ALA A 143 -3.54 -5.05 -26.97
CA ALA A 143 -2.75 -4.27 -27.91
C ALA A 143 -1.39 -4.91 -28.25
N GLY A 144 -1.07 -6.09 -27.69
CA GLY A 144 0.14 -6.84 -27.94
C GLY A 144 1.35 -6.42 -27.11
N TRP A 145 1.15 -5.63 -26.04
CA TRP A 145 2.21 -5.31 -25.10
C TRP A 145 2.55 -6.52 -24.24
N ARG A 146 3.82 -6.74 -24.04
CA ARG A 146 4.34 -7.82 -23.19
C ARG A 146 4.50 -7.31 -21.75
N ASP A 147 4.55 -8.21 -20.78
CA ASP A 147 4.75 -7.83 -19.39
C ASP A 147 6.13 -7.24 -19.11
N ASP A 148 7.11 -7.56 -19.94
CA ASP A 148 8.46 -7.01 -19.91
C ASP A 148 8.66 -5.73 -20.76
N ASP A 149 7.60 -5.17 -21.35
CA ASP A 149 7.67 -3.87 -22.02
C ASP A 149 7.71 -2.72 -21.00
N SER A 150 8.48 -1.67 -21.32
CA SER A 150 8.49 -0.47 -20.50
C SER A 150 7.12 0.24 -20.55
N ARG A 151 6.60 0.59 -19.38
CA ARG A 151 5.29 1.23 -19.23
C ARG A 151 5.38 2.40 -18.26
N THR A 152 4.80 3.53 -18.62
CA THR A 152 4.75 4.75 -17.81
C THR A 152 3.31 5.21 -17.58
N ASN A 153 3.07 6.08 -16.59
CA ASN A 153 1.74 6.69 -16.42
C ASN A 153 1.32 7.47 -17.68
N GLU A 154 2.26 8.07 -18.43
CA GLU A 154 1.96 8.79 -19.65
C GLU A 154 1.45 7.85 -20.76
N ASP A 155 2.09 6.68 -20.94
CA ASP A 155 1.62 5.69 -21.91
C ASP A 155 0.19 5.25 -21.59
N LEU A 156 -0.06 4.99 -20.31
CA LEU A 156 -1.37 4.55 -19.83
C LEU A 156 -2.43 5.64 -19.96
N TYR A 157 -2.08 6.90 -19.68
CA TYR A 157 -2.97 8.03 -19.90
C TYR A 157 -3.37 8.16 -21.36
N ARG A 158 -2.39 8.05 -22.29
CA ARG A 158 -2.65 8.08 -23.74
C ARG A 158 -3.57 6.94 -24.21
N PHE A 159 -3.51 5.77 -23.57
CA PHE A 159 -4.43 4.67 -23.86
C PHE A 159 -5.85 5.01 -23.41
N MET A 160 -6.00 5.64 -22.25
CA MET A 160 -7.31 6.07 -21.76
C MET A 160 -7.98 7.10 -22.66
N LEU A 161 -7.22 8.04 -23.20
CA LEU A 161 -7.75 9.04 -24.14
C LEU A 161 -8.38 8.45 -25.43
N LYS A 162 -8.10 7.16 -25.71
CA LYS A 162 -8.64 6.46 -26.88
C LYS A 162 -9.86 5.60 -26.57
N GLN A 163 -10.24 5.48 -25.30
CA GLN A 163 -11.39 4.67 -24.90
C GLN A 163 -12.68 5.39 -25.27
N LYS A 164 -13.70 4.62 -25.66
CA LYS A 164 -15.00 5.15 -26.10
C LYS A 164 -16.13 4.78 -25.15
N ASP A 165 -15.96 3.69 -24.41
CA ASP A 165 -16.99 3.13 -23.57
C ASP A 165 -16.45 2.66 -22.24
N LEU A 166 -17.32 2.58 -21.24
CA LEU A 166 -17.09 1.94 -19.94
C LEU A 166 -17.48 0.45 -20.01
N ASN A 167 -17.10 -0.33 -18.99
CA ASN A 167 -17.56 -1.71 -18.81
C ASN A 167 -19.00 -1.74 -18.26
N PHE A 168 -19.34 -0.77 -17.40
CA PHE A 168 -20.64 -0.60 -16.74
C PHE A 168 -20.79 0.87 -16.33
N MET A 169 -21.98 1.28 -15.91
CA MET A 169 -22.22 2.64 -15.44
C MET A 169 -21.55 2.88 -14.07
N PRO A 170 -20.95 4.06 -13.85
CA PRO A 170 -20.31 4.35 -12.57
C PRO A 170 -21.27 4.11 -11.38
N GLY A 171 -20.80 3.35 -10.41
CA GLY A 171 -21.57 2.95 -9.23
C GLY A 171 -22.39 1.68 -9.36
N ASP A 172 -22.59 1.12 -10.56
CA ASP A 172 -23.45 -0.06 -10.73
C ASP A 172 -22.78 -1.36 -10.27
N GLU A 173 -21.48 -1.48 -10.47
CA GLU A 173 -20.74 -2.72 -10.17
C GLU A 173 -19.40 -2.42 -9.51
N TYR A 174 -18.90 -3.39 -8.74
CA TYR A 174 -17.51 -3.46 -8.31
C TYR A 174 -16.69 -4.27 -9.32
N LEU A 175 -15.64 -3.65 -9.87
CA LEU A 175 -14.63 -4.34 -10.67
C LEU A 175 -13.26 -3.74 -10.39
N TYR A 176 -12.40 -4.52 -9.75
CA TYR A 176 -11.04 -4.10 -9.43
C TYR A 176 -10.32 -3.55 -10.67
N CYS A 177 -9.87 -2.30 -10.60
CA CYS A 177 -9.34 -1.60 -11.76
C CYS A 177 -8.13 -0.73 -11.39
N ASN A 178 -6.96 -1.10 -11.89
CA ASN A 178 -5.73 -0.33 -11.66
C ASN A 178 -5.78 1.06 -12.30
N THR A 179 -6.54 1.24 -13.38
CA THR A 179 -6.64 2.49 -14.14
C THR A 179 -7.01 3.67 -13.26
N GLY A 180 -8.01 3.52 -12.39
CA GLY A 180 -8.46 4.58 -11.50
C GLY A 180 -7.33 5.08 -10.58
N TYR A 181 -6.59 4.17 -9.98
CA TYR A 181 -5.46 4.51 -9.10
C TYR A 181 -4.29 5.16 -9.83
N MET A 182 -4.06 4.78 -11.07
CA MET A 182 -3.03 5.42 -11.89
C MET A 182 -3.46 6.84 -12.32
N LEU A 183 -4.73 7.06 -12.65
CA LEU A 183 -5.27 8.38 -12.96
C LEU A 183 -5.28 9.31 -11.75
N MET A 184 -5.47 8.78 -10.53
CA MET A 184 -5.35 9.58 -9.30
C MET A 184 -3.95 10.18 -9.12
N VAL A 185 -2.89 9.55 -9.63
CA VAL A 185 -1.55 10.17 -9.69
C VAL A 185 -1.57 11.45 -10.52
N ASN A 186 -2.18 11.40 -11.71
CA ASN A 186 -2.31 12.58 -12.57
C ASN A 186 -3.13 13.67 -11.88
N ILE A 187 -4.19 13.31 -11.14
CA ILE A 187 -5.00 14.27 -10.37
C ILE A 187 -4.13 14.92 -9.29
N ILE A 188 -3.38 14.14 -8.50
CA ILE A 188 -2.48 14.66 -7.46
C ILE A 188 -1.45 15.61 -8.07
N GLU A 189 -0.77 15.22 -9.16
CA GLU A 189 0.21 16.07 -9.85
C GLU A 189 -0.43 17.34 -10.41
N ASN A 190 -1.64 17.25 -10.98
CA ASN A 190 -2.34 18.41 -11.52
C ASN A 190 -2.82 19.39 -10.45
N VAL A 191 -3.22 18.91 -9.28
CA VAL A 191 -3.64 19.76 -8.16
C VAL A 191 -2.43 20.39 -7.47
N THR A 192 -1.39 19.60 -7.20
CA THR A 192 -0.23 20.04 -6.39
C THR A 192 0.86 20.73 -7.20
N LYS A 193 0.90 20.51 -8.51
CA LYS A 193 1.98 20.92 -9.42
C LYS A 193 3.34 20.31 -9.04
N GLU A 194 3.31 19.20 -8.34
CA GLU A 194 4.49 18.47 -7.88
C GLU A 194 4.44 17.03 -8.39
N LYS A 195 5.62 16.42 -8.66
CA LYS A 195 5.68 15.01 -9.06
C LYS A 195 5.26 14.10 -7.92
N PHE A 196 4.46 13.09 -8.22
CA PHE A 196 3.85 12.18 -7.25
C PHE A 196 4.87 11.56 -6.27
N PRO A 197 6.02 11.00 -6.70
CA PRO A 197 7.00 10.43 -5.76
C PRO A 197 7.52 11.45 -4.75
N LYS A 198 7.80 12.68 -5.20
CA LYS A 198 8.29 13.75 -4.32
C LYS A 198 7.20 14.20 -3.35
N TRP A 199 5.98 14.39 -3.85
CA TRP A 199 4.85 14.81 -3.02
C TRP A 199 4.53 13.78 -1.93
N MET A 200 4.51 12.48 -2.29
CA MET A 200 4.29 11.39 -1.33
C MET A 200 5.36 11.32 -0.26
N LYS A 201 6.63 11.46 -0.66
CA LYS A 201 7.74 11.50 0.28
C LYS A 201 7.54 12.59 1.32
N THR A 202 7.30 13.82 0.89
CA THR A 202 7.22 15.00 1.78
C THR A 202 5.93 15.04 2.60
N ASN A 203 4.81 14.58 2.06
CA ASN A 203 3.49 14.73 2.69
C ASN A 203 3.00 13.48 3.41
N VAL A 204 3.56 12.30 3.12
CA VAL A 204 3.11 11.03 3.72
C VAL A 204 4.25 10.29 4.41
N PHE A 205 5.31 9.91 3.68
CA PHE A 205 6.32 8.99 4.24
C PHE A 205 7.18 9.64 5.31
N GLU A 206 7.77 10.82 5.06
CA GLU A 206 8.59 11.53 6.04
C GLU A 206 7.81 11.93 7.31
N PRO A 207 6.57 12.49 7.21
CA PRO A 207 5.80 12.84 8.40
C PRO A 207 5.37 11.63 9.24
N LEU A 208 5.22 10.44 8.64
CA LEU A 208 4.93 9.20 9.35
C LEU A 208 6.20 8.50 9.88
N GLY A 209 7.39 8.94 9.48
CA GLY A 209 8.64 8.30 9.86
C GLY A 209 9.00 7.05 9.02
N MET A 210 8.37 6.89 7.85
CA MET A 210 8.60 5.77 6.92
C MET A 210 9.80 6.09 6.02
N SER A 211 11.00 6.08 6.59
CA SER A 211 12.23 6.59 5.96
C SER A 211 12.80 5.70 4.84
N ASN A 212 12.38 4.43 4.77
CA ASN A 212 12.80 3.46 3.77
C ASN A 212 11.68 3.17 2.75
N THR A 213 10.65 4.01 2.72
CA THR A 213 9.52 3.89 1.78
C THR A 213 9.61 4.94 0.70
N TYR A 214 9.42 4.54 -0.55
CA TYR A 214 9.43 5.45 -1.68
C TYR A 214 8.55 4.94 -2.82
N VAL A 215 8.21 5.84 -3.74
CA VAL A 215 7.51 5.51 -4.99
C VAL A 215 8.54 5.34 -6.10
N GLU A 216 8.55 4.18 -6.75
CA GLU A 216 9.47 3.88 -7.86
C GLU A 216 8.80 4.17 -9.20
N ASP A 217 9.05 5.37 -9.72
CA ASP A 217 8.57 5.84 -11.02
C ASP A 217 9.56 5.59 -12.18
N ARG A 218 10.69 4.92 -11.86
CA ARG A 218 11.77 4.63 -12.79
C ARG A 218 12.37 3.27 -12.52
N TYR A 219 12.16 2.33 -13.41
CA TYR A 219 12.72 0.97 -13.31
C TYR A 219 14.27 0.89 -13.38
N ASP A 220 14.93 1.97 -13.84
CA ASP A 220 16.37 2.07 -14.02
C ASP A 220 17.12 2.68 -12.83
N ARG A 221 16.40 3.00 -11.73
CA ARG A 221 17.01 3.54 -10.53
C ARG A 221 17.74 2.46 -9.74
N ILE A 222 18.93 2.76 -9.28
CA ILE A 222 19.67 1.89 -8.36
C ILE A 222 19.21 2.19 -6.94
N VAL A 223 18.58 1.21 -6.30
CA VAL A 223 18.12 1.30 -4.92
C VAL A 223 18.87 0.26 -4.08
N PRO A 224 19.68 0.71 -3.10
CA PRO A 224 20.33 -0.20 -2.17
C PRO A 224 19.33 -1.06 -1.41
N ASN A 225 19.69 -2.32 -1.12
CA ASN A 225 18.87 -3.30 -0.39
C ASN A 225 17.54 -3.68 -1.06
N ASN A 226 17.32 -3.34 -2.33
CA ASN A 226 16.11 -3.74 -3.03
C ASN A 226 16.17 -5.21 -3.42
N ALA A 227 15.12 -5.97 -3.08
CA ALA A 227 14.99 -7.36 -3.47
C ALA A 227 14.71 -7.49 -4.98
N THR A 228 15.20 -8.56 -5.58
CA THR A 228 14.82 -8.96 -6.94
C THR A 228 13.55 -9.81 -6.88
N SER A 229 12.60 -9.54 -7.77
CA SER A 229 11.37 -10.33 -7.90
C SER A 229 11.61 -11.61 -8.71
N TYR A 230 11.01 -12.71 -8.24
CA TYR A 230 11.08 -14.03 -8.87
C TYR A 230 9.70 -14.67 -8.95
N TYR A 231 9.50 -15.50 -9.98
CA TYR A 231 8.34 -16.39 -10.07
C TYR A 231 8.82 -17.84 -10.24
N SER A 232 7.97 -18.79 -9.81
CA SER A 232 8.25 -20.23 -9.96
C SER A 232 7.40 -20.85 -11.05
N THR A 233 7.98 -21.70 -11.88
CA THR A 233 7.28 -22.48 -12.91
C THR A 233 7.24 -23.99 -12.60
N GLY A 234 7.75 -24.43 -11.47
CA GLY A 234 7.94 -25.85 -11.13
C GLY A 234 9.29 -26.41 -11.62
N GLU A 235 9.94 -25.76 -12.56
CA GLU A 235 11.31 -26.10 -13.03
C GLU A 235 12.39 -25.34 -12.27
N GLY A 236 11.99 -24.39 -11.42
CA GLY A 236 12.86 -23.51 -10.66
C GLY A 236 12.30 -22.08 -10.59
N PHE A 237 13.20 -21.16 -10.17
CA PHE A 237 12.87 -19.74 -10.09
C PHE A 237 13.39 -19.00 -11.32
N PHE A 238 12.57 -18.11 -11.84
CA PHE A 238 12.89 -17.22 -12.93
C PHE A 238 12.75 -15.79 -12.47
N ARG A 239 13.60 -14.89 -12.94
CA ARG A 239 13.51 -13.48 -12.62
C ARG A 239 12.28 -12.88 -13.25
N ALA A 240 11.44 -12.23 -12.44
CA ALA A 240 10.37 -11.39 -12.94
C ALA A 240 10.99 -10.07 -13.44
N VAL A 241 10.94 -9.87 -14.75
CA VAL A 241 11.49 -8.67 -15.39
C VAL A 241 10.33 -7.73 -15.69
N GLU A 242 10.27 -6.65 -14.92
CA GLU A 242 9.23 -5.63 -15.03
C GLU A 242 9.90 -4.27 -15.23
N TYR A 243 9.88 -3.77 -16.48
CA TYR A 243 10.37 -2.44 -16.79
C TYR A 243 9.25 -1.40 -16.62
N TRP A 244 8.56 -1.47 -15.47
CA TRP A 244 7.41 -0.63 -15.20
C TRP A 244 7.82 0.61 -14.40
N GLY A 245 7.60 1.78 -14.99
CA GLY A 245 7.73 3.07 -14.33
C GLY A 245 6.36 3.70 -14.04
N TYR A 246 5.26 2.95 -14.15
CA TYR A 246 3.96 3.45 -13.76
C TYR A 246 3.73 3.29 -12.26
N VAL A 247 3.05 4.26 -11.68
CA VAL A 247 2.81 4.35 -10.24
C VAL A 247 1.33 4.65 -9.94
N GLY A 248 0.97 4.54 -8.68
CA GLY A 248 -0.39 4.79 -8.19
C GLY A 248 -1.14 3.51 -7.86
N SER A 249 -1.18 2.55 -8.77
CA SER A 249 -1.77 1.23 -8.50
C SER A 249 -0.77 0.22 -7.95
N GLY A 250 0.52 0.52 -8.06
CA GLY A 250 1.65 -0.29 -7.64
C GLY A 250 2.91 0.57 -7.47
N ASN A 251 4.07 -0.10 -7.36
CA ASN A 251 5.41 0.49 -7.34
C ASN A 251 5.72 1.42 -6.15
N VAL A 252 5.05 1.25 -5.02
CA VAL A 252 5.62 1.65 -3.73
C VAL A 252 6.55 0.54 -3.28
N HIS A 253 7.72 0.92 -2.82
CA HIS A 253 8.74 0.04 -2.25
C HIS A 253 8.92 0.39 -0.78
N SER A 254 9.00 -0.63 0.07
CA SER A 254 9.03 -0.43 1.52
C SER A 254 9.75 -1.55 2.25
N THR A 255 10.03 -1.33 3.53
CA THR A 255 10.49 -2.34 4.48
C THR A 255 9.35 -2.80 5.38
N THR A 256 9.55 -3.95 6.02
CA THR A 256 8.61 -4.44 7.04
C THR A 256 8.43 -3.45 8.19
N ALA A 257 9.51 -2.78 8.62
CA ALA A 257 9.45 -1.81 9.71
C ALA A 257 8.56 -0.61 9.36
N ASP A 258 8.72 -0.03 8.16
CA ASP A 258 7.90 1.08 7.71
C ASP A 258 6.43 0.68 7.53
N LEU A 259 6.16 -0.53 7.02
CA LEU A 259 4.79 -1.03 6.91
C LEU A 259 4.13 -1.27 8.28
N LEU A 260 4.88 -1.65 9.31
CA LEU A 260 4.34 -1.74 10.67
C LEU A 260 3.95 -0.36 11.22
N ILE A 261 4.73 0.69 10.92
CA ILE A 261 4.35 2.09 11.25
C ILE A 261 3.02 2.46 10.55
N TRP A 262 2.89 2.11 9.28
CA TRP A 262 1.66 2.33 8.52
C TRP A 262 0.47 1.61 9.15
N LEU A 263 0.61 0.31 9.43
CA LEU A 263 -0.43 -0.53 10.03
C LEU A 263 -0.86 -0.05 11.42
N GLN A 264 0.07 0.44 12.22
CA GLN A 264 -0.24 0.98 13.54
C GLN A 264 -1.25 2.13 13.46
N ASN A 265 -1.15 2.98 12.44
CA ASN A 265 -2.05 4.11 12.28
C ASN A 265 -3.49 3.70 11.90
N PHE A 266 -3.75 2.49 11.41
CA PHE A 266 -5.12 1.97 11.27
C PHE A 266 -5.78 1.67 12.61
N SER A 267 -5.02 1.34 13.64
CA SER A 267 -5.53 0.97 14.97
C SER A 267 -5.43 2.14 15.96
N THR A 268 -4.30 2.81 15.98
CA THR A 268 -3.98 3.90 16.91
C THR A 268 -3.29 5.04 16.17
N PRO A 269 -4.02 5.76 15.32
CA PRO A 269 -3.45 6.86 14.56
C PRO A 269 -2.96 7.97 15.49
N SER A 270 -1.85 8.61 15.13
CA SER A 270 -1.48 9.87 15.78
C SER A 270 -2.55 10.94 15.50
N THR A 271 -2.70 11.91 16.41
CA THR A 271 -3.81 12.90 16.38
C THR A 271 -3.96 13.60 15.03
N ASN A 272 -2.84 13.92 14.39
CA ASN A 272 -2.84 14.63 13.10
C ASN A 272 -3.26 13.74 11.90
N TRP A 273 -3.30 12.42 12.07
CA TRP A 273 -3.60 11.45 11.02
C TRP A 273 -4.93 10.73 11.22
N SER A 274 -5.59 10.94 12.38
CA SER A 274 -6.78 10.20 12.77
C SER A 274 -7.90 10.30 11.72
N SER A 275 -8.22 11.51 11.28
CA SER A 275 -9.25 11.75 10.27
C SER A 275 -8.91 11.04 8.95
N ALA A 276 -7.68 11.18 8.47
CA ALA A 276 -7.26 10.59 7.21
C ALA A 276 -7.30 9.05 7.23
N PHE A 277 -6.82 8.41 8.31
CA PHE A 277 -6.90 6.96 8.44
C PHE A 277 -8.33 6.44 8.65
N GLU A 278 -9.22 7.20 9.31
CA GLU A 278 -10.64 6.84 9.36
C GLU A 278 -11.27 6.92 7.96
N MET A 279 -10.90 7.93 7.17
CA MET A 279 -11.40 8.05 5.81
C MET A 279 -10.95 6.92 4.89
N LEU A 280 -9.71 6.40 5.05
CA LEU A 280 -9.25 5.22 4.31
C LEU A 280 -10.11 3.97 4.56
N LYS A 281 -10.82 3.91 5.67
CA LYS A 281 -11.68 2.78 6.07
C LYS A 281 -13.13 2.93 5.60
N THR A 282 -13.46 4.01 4.90
CA THR A 282 -14.83 4.27 4.44
C THR A 282 -15.19 3.34 3.29
N THR A 283 -16.24 2.55 3.46
CA THR A 283 -16.88 1.74 2.42
C THR A 283 -17.97 2.54 1.71
N ASP A 284 -18.51 2.00 0.65
CA ASP A 284 -19.59 2.61 -0.14
C ASP A 284 -20.66 1.57 -0.48
N GLU A 285 -21.78 2.03 -1.01
CA GLU A 285 -22.85 1.20 -1.55
C GLU A 285 -22.86 1.35 -3.08
N LEU A 286 -23.27 0.29 -3.78
CA LEU A 286 -23.56 0.34 -5.20
C LEU A 286 -24.90 1.06 -5.45
N ASN A 287 -25.18 1.43 -6.69
CA ASN A 287 -26.42 2.14 -7.06
C ASN A 287 -27.70 1.35 -6.73
N ASP A 288 -27.62 0.02 -6.61
CA ASP A 288 -28.72 -0.84 -6.21
C ASP A 288 -28.87 -1.01 -4.69
N GLY A 289 -28.01 -0.37 -3.91
CA GLY A 289 -27.98 -0.43 -2.44
C GLY A 289 -27.22 -1.62 -1.87
N SER A 290 -26.56 -2.43 -2.70
CA SER A 290 -25.70 -3.50 -2.20
C SER A 290 -24.38 -2.95 -1.65
N GLU A 291 -23.85 -3.60 -0.60
CA GLU A 291 -22.61 -3.18 0.04
C GLU A 291 -21.39 -3.43 -0.86
N ASN A 292 -20.52 -2.44 -0.93
CA ASN A 292 -19.18 -2.58 -1.46
C ASN A 292 -18.16 -2.50 -0.32
N ASN A 293 -17.58 -3.64 0.04
CA ASN A 293 -16.63 -3.76 1.15
C ASN A 293 -15.22 -3.28 0.81
N TYR A 294 -14.96 -2.83 -0.42
CA TYR A 294 -13.69 -2.23 -0.79
C TYR A 294 -13.70 -0.74 -0.43
N ALA A 295 -12.89 -0.39 0.56
CA ALA A 295 -12.66 1.00 0.98
C ALA A 295 -11.55 1.66 0.10
N PHE A 296 -10.77 2.57 0.65
CA PHE A 296 -9.75 3.30 -0.11
C PHE A 296 -8.40 2.54 -0.12
N GLY A 297 -8.30 1.54 -0.98
CA GLY A 297 -7.10 0.70 -1.11
C GLY A 297 -7.02 -0.43 -0.09
N VAL A 298 -8.08 -0.68 0.67
CA VAL A 298 -8.20 -1.77 1.65
C VAL A 298 -9.57 -2.42 1.53
N SER A 299 -9.65 -3.72 1.78
CA SER A 299 -10.92 -4.43 1.92
C SER A 299 -11.28 -4.58 3.40
N LEU A 300 -12.57 -4.53 3.70
CA LEU A 300 -13.11 -4.82 5.02
C LEU A 300 -13.73 -6.20 5.01
N ASP A 301 -13.12 -7.13 5.76
CA ASP A 301 -13.60 -8.50 5.87
C ASP A 301 -13.89 -8.87 7.33
N GLU A 302 -14.80 -9.81 7.53
CA GLU A 302 -15.01 -10.45 8.82
C GLU A 302 -14.09 -11.69 8.94
N PHE A 303 -13.35 -11.80 10.02
CA PHE A 303 -12.53 -12.97 10.29
C PHE A 303 -12.83 -13.54 11.67
N LYS A 304 -13.29 -14.81 11.73
CA LYS A 304 -13.59 -15.56 12.96
C LYS A 304 -14.51 -14.81 13.92
N GLY A 305 -15.53 -14.10 13.43
CA GLY A 305 -16.48 -13.35 14.27
C GLY A 305 -15.92 -12.06 14.86
N TYR A 306 -14.71 -11.65 14.52
CA TYR A 306 -14.19 -10.32 14.82
C TYR A 306 -14.57 -9.37 13.70
N ILE A 307 -15.37 -8.37 14.03
CA ILE A 307 -15.82 -7.35 13.09
C ILE A 307 -14.62 -6.49 12.69
N LYS A 308 -14.38 -6.44 11.38
CA LYS A 308 -13.47 -5.58 10.64
C LYS A 308 -11.98 -5.97 10.75
N LYS A 309 -11.55 -6.71 9.75
CA LYS A 309 -10.15 -6.76 9.34
C LYS A 309 -9.97 -5.88 8.12
N TYR A 310 -8.97 -5.02 8.19
CA TYR A 310 -8.45 -4.38 7.02
C TYR A 310 -7.46 -5.37 6.40
N SER A 311 -7.83 -6.01 5.30
CA SER A 311 -6.90 -6.82 4.54
C SER A 311 -6.34 -5.96 3.41
N MET A 312 -5.02 -5.97 3.32
CA MET A 312 -4.29 -5.46 2.18
C MET A 312 -4.17 -6.62 1.22
N VAL A 313 -4.99 -6.63 0.17
CA VAL A 313 -5.01 -7.74 -0.78
C VAL A 313 -4.11 -7.40 -1.95
N GLU A 314 -3.10 -8.22 -2.16
CA GLU A 314 -2.50 -8.45 -3.46
C GLU A 314 -3.28 -9.61 -4.11
N GLN A 315 -3.91 -9.36 -5.25
CA GLN A 315 -4.53 -10.38 -6.09
C GLN A 315 -3.60 -10.75 -7.22
#